data_e6fd7b646099a30b6d0d0bec91267c85
#
_entry.id   e6fd7b646099a30b6d0d0bec91267c85
#
_cell.length_a   1.000
_cell.length_b   1.000
_cell.length_c   1.000
_cell.angle_alpha   90.00
_cell.angle_beta   90.00
_cell.angle_gamma   90.00
#
_symmetry.space_group_name_H-M   'P 1'
#
loop_
_entity.id
_entity.type
_entity.pdbx_description
1 polymer ?
#
loop_
_entity_poly.entity_id
_entity_poly.type
_entity_poly.pdbx_seq_one_letter_code
_entity_poly.pdbx_strand_id
1 'polypeptide(L)'
;MGGPSKTQYTKSIPRDYFSKVSNGGGSVVVVKYDTFDYANNISKLCQKHANVYIPHGYTGSNSYNILYLLHGWTGNAEDFINRAECQFKNILDHMIVDHIIPPIIVVSPTWDRDNEEKDWEESCNEIKLFWKEYHYHLVPAIENYLSIEFGNDLRKNWAKRSVGGFSLGAISTWYIFQNCFGLQKNYVPICGECWVKDESTGTSNVFDIIKSKIEKSDYKDDDFHIFCAIGTRDSRYKQVSSQSELFQSLNDENTNCFHYYVKEFGYHSYISAYEYLYNILPVMYEV
;
A
#
# COMPACT_ATOMS: atom_id res chain seq x y z
N MET A 1 29.30 3.18 -9.15
CA MET A 1 29.05 4.32 -8.23
C MET A 1 27.60 4.73 -8.43
N GLY A 2 26.69 4.18 -7.66
CA GLY A 2 25.29 4.59 -7.61
C GLY A 2 25.21 5.92 -6.87
N GLY A 3 24.90 7.00 -7.57
CA GLY A 3 24.56 8.26 -6.91
C GLY A 3 23.25 8.11 -6.15
N PRO A 4 22.92 9.03 -5.21
CA PRO A 4 21.68 8.98 -4.44
C PRO A 4 20.49 8.80 -5.38
N SER A 5 19.52 7.99 -4.95
CA SER A 5 18.30 7.69 -5.72
C SER A 5 17.67 9.00 -6.20
N LYS A 6 17.63 9.20 -7.51
CA LYS A 6 17.08 10.42 -8.09
C LYS A 6 15.56 10.37 -8.04
N THR A 7 14.93 11.52 -7.78
CA THR A 7 13.50 11.70 -7.98
C THR A 7 13.08 11.18 -9.35
N GLN A 8 12.09 10.30 -9.40
CA GLN A 8 11.55 9.72 -10.61
C GLN A 8 10.27 10.46 -11.01
N TYR A 9 10.13 10.79 -12.30
CA TYR A 9 8.92 11.42 -12.82
C TYR A 9 8.00 10.36 -13.42
N THR A 10 6.72 10.41 -13.09
CA THR A 10 5.74 9.43 -13.56
C THR A 10 5.40 9.60 -15.03
N LYS A 11 5.23 8.49 -15.73
CA LYS A 11 4.65 8.42 -17.07
C LYS A 11 3.13 8.33 -16.95
N SER A 12 2.41 8.95 -17.90
CA SER A 12 0.95 8.87 -17.92
C SER A 12 0.46 7.47 -18.33
N ILE A 13 -0.67 7.08 -17.76
CA ILE A 13 -1.36 5.83 -18.12
C ILE A 13 -1.91 5.94 -19.56
N PRO A 14 -1.74 4.93 -20.43
CA PRO A 14 -2.38 4.88 -21.73
C PRO A 14 -3.92 4.99 -21.61
N ARG A 15 -4.56 5.72 -22.51
CA ARG A 15 -6.00 6.01 -22.43
C ARG A 15 -6.89 4.77 -22.49
N ASP A 16 -6.50 3.77 -23.25
CA ASP A 16 -7.19 2.49 -23.40
C ASP A 16 -7.18 1.66 -22.11
N TYR A 17 -6.19 1.86 -21.22
CA TYR A 17 -6.10 1.18 -19.93
C TYR A 17 -7.23 1.55 -18.95
N PHE A 18 -7.94 2.63 -19.21
CA PHE A 18 -9.13 2.99 -18.43
C PHE A 18 -10.38 2.20 -18.82
N SER A 19 -10.35 1.47 -19.93
CA SER A 19 -11.44 0.61 -20.39
C SER A 19 -11.18 -0.85 -19.99
N LYS A 20 -12.24 -1.67 -19.98
CA LYS A 20 -12.11 -3.10 -19.73
C LYS A 20 -11.32 -3.77 -20.84
N VAL A 21 -10.42 -4.69 -20.47
CA VAL A 21 -9.78 -5.59 -21.44
C VAL A 21 -10.82 -6.49 -22.12
N SER A 22 -10.59 -6.84 -23.38
CA SER A 22 -11.50 -7.72 -24.13
C SER A 22 -11.48 -9.17 -23.62
N ASN A 23 -10.32 -9.65 -23.15
CA ASN A 23 -10.10 -10.97 -22.59
C ASN A 23 -9.05 -10.91 -21.49
N GLY A 24 -9.06 -11.85 -20.55
CA GLY A 24 -8.01 -11.99 -19.54
C GLY A 24 -8.18 -11.04 -18.35
N GLY A 25 -9.33 -10.39 -18.20
CA GLY A 25 -9.59 -9.55 -17.01
C GLY A 25 -9.80 -10.38 -15.75
N GLY A 26 -9.27 -9.92 -14.64
CA GLY A 26 -9.44 -10.52 -13.32
C GLY A 26 -10.85 -10.31 -12.74
N SER A 27 -11.13 -10.96 -11.63
CA SER A 27 -12.37 -10.86 -10.87
C SER A 27 -12.15 -10.18 -9.51
N VAL A 28 -13.23 -9.69 -8.91
CA VAL A 28 -13.22 -9.16 -7.54
C VAL A 28 -14.13 -10.02 -6.69
N VAL A 29 -13.62 -10.46 -5.54
CA VAL A 29 -14.37 -11.18 -4.51
C VAL A 29 -14.37 -10.37 -3.22
N VAL A 30 -15.44 -10.51 -2.43
CA VAL A 30 -15.56 -9.86 -1.11
C VAL A 30 -15.23 -10.88 -0.04
N VAL A 31 -14.21 -10.61 0.75
CA VAL A 31 -13.81 -11.46 1.89
C VAL A 31 -14.17 -10.76 3.18
N LYS A 32 -15.05 -11.38 3.99
CA LYS A 32 -15.39 -10.89 5.34
C LYS A 32 -14.45 -11.47 6.36
N TYR A 33 -14.13 -10.68 7.38
CA TYR A 33 -13.30 -11.09 8.51
C TYR A 33 -13.74 -10.41 9.80
N ASP A 34 -13.46 -11.06 10.91
CA ASP A 34 -13.73 -10.52 12.24
C ASP A 34 -12.48 -9.83 12.77
N THR A 35 -12.67 -8.69 13.42
CA THR A 35 -11.62 -7.88 14.03
C THR A 35 -12.14 -7.20 15.29
N PHE A 36 -11.32 -6.37 15.93
CA PHE A 36 -11.71 -5.58 17.10
C PHE A 36 -11.62 -4.08 16.80
N ASP A 37 -12.42 -3.28 17.51
CA ASP A 37 -12.32 -1.82 17.46
C ASP A 37 -11.13 -1.36 18.30
N TYR A 38 -9.95 -1.40 17.71
CA TYR A 38 -8.69 -1.04 18.37
C TYR A 38 -8.57 0.43 18.75
N ALA A 39 -9.33 1.30 18.09
CA ALA A 39 -9.26 2.74 18.32
C ALA A 39 -10.13 3.19 19.49
N ASN A 40 -11.31 2.56 19.67
CA ASN A 40 -12.31 3.03 20.64
C ASN A 40 -12.61 2.00 21.72
N ASN A 41 -12.75 0.72 21.38
CA ASN A 41 -13.06 -0.33 22.32
C ASN A 41 -12.55 -1.70 21.86
N ILE A 42 -11.36 -2.07 22.32
CA ILE A 42 -10.71 -3.35 21.99
C ILE A 42 -11.54 -4.60 22.35
N SER A 43 -12.53 -4.48 23.22
CA SER A 43 -13.44 -5.59 23.55
C SER A 43 -14.61 -5.72 22.59
N LYS A 44 -14.81 -4.74 21.70
CA LYS A 44 -15.89 -4.76 20.71
C LYS A 44 -15.45 -5.54 19.48
N LEU A 45 -16.05 -6.71 19.28
CA LEU A 45 -15.89 -7.47 18.03
C LEU A 45 -16.62 -6.74 16.89
N CYS A 46 -15.95 -6.60 15.76
CA CYS A 46 -16.46 -5.99 14.56
C CYS A 46 -16.29 -6.95 13.39
N GLN A 47 -17.27 -7.01 12.48
CA GLN A 47 -17.11 -7.68 11.20
C GLN A 47 -16.82 -6.62 10.13
N LYS A 48 -15.74 -6.79 9.41
CA LYS A 48 -15.34 -5.95 8.28
C LYS A 48 -15.21 -6.79 7.01
N HIS A 49 -14.96 -6.12 5.89
CA HIS A 49 -14.69 -6.79 4.62
C HIS A 49 -13.53 -6.15 3.89
N ALA A 50 -12.96 -6.89 2.96
CA ALA A 50 -12.02 -6.40 1.98
C ALA A 50 -12.45 -6.86 0.58
N ASN A 51 -12.30 -6.01 -0.42
CA ASN A 51 -12.39 -6.39 -1.82
C ASN A 51 -11.04 -6.97 -2.25
N VAL A 52 -11.07 -8.15 -2.85
CA VAL A 52 -9.88 -8.87 -3.29
C VAL A 52 -9.93 -9.07 -4.81
N TYR A 53 -9.03 -8.41 -5.51
CA TYR A 53 -8.83 -8.64 -6.93
C TYR A 53 -8.01 -9.92 -7.12
N ILE A 54 -8.56 -10.83 -7.90
CA ILE A 54 -7.96 -12.10 -8.29
C ILE A 54 -7.62 -12.01 -9.80
N PRO A 55 -6.34 -12.11 -10.20
CA PRO A 55 -5.96 -12.01 -11.59
C PRO A 55 -6.53 -13.18 -12.41
N HIS A 56 -6.74 -12.95 -13.71
CA HIS A 56 -7.22 -14.00 -14.61
C HIS A 56 -6.28 -15.21 -14.60
N GLY A 57 -6.87 -16.40 -14.60
CA GLY A 57 -6.10 -17.64 -14.59
C GLY A 57 -5.38 -17.94 -13.27
N TYR A 58 -5.76 -17.25 -12.18
CA TYR A 58 -5.21 -17.55 -10.86
C TYR A 58 -5.38 -19.03 -10.47
N THR A 59 -4.28 -19.66 -10.10
CA THR A 59 -4.26 -21.05 -9.64
C THR A 59 -3.35 -21.16 -8.42
N GLY A 60 -3.65 -22.09 -7.52
CA GLY A 60 -2.83 -22.35 -6.33
C GLY A 60 -1.42 -22.88 -6.61
N SER A 61 -1.11 -23.25 -7.84
CA SER A 61 0.20 -23.79 -8.23
C SER A 61 1.30 -22.75 -8.38
N ASN A 62 0.95 -21.47 -8.52
CA ASN A 62 1.91 -20.39 -8.72
C ASN A 62 2.04 -19.54 -7.45
N SER A 63 3.24 -19.00 -7.22
CA SER A 63 3.48 -18.04 -6.15
C SER A 63 3.19 -16.62 -6.65
N TYR A 64 2.12 -16.01 -6.15
CA TYR A 64 1.70 -14.66 -6.50
C TYR A 64 2.16 -13.62 -5.48
N ASN A 65 2.43 -12.41 -5.96
CA ASN A 65 2.57 -11.25 -5.08
C ASN A 65 1.18 -10.77 -4.62
N ILE A 66 1.11 -10.24 -3.41
CA ILE A 66 -0.12 -9.67 -2.83
C ILE A 66 0.14 -8.24 -2.36
N LEU A 67 -0.72 -7.31 -2.77
CA LEU A 67 -0.66 -5.90 -2.42
C LEU A 67 -1.91 -5.48 -1.65
N TYR A 68 -1.75 -5.05 -0.41
CA TYR A 68 -2.79 -4.43 0.40
C TYR A 68 -2.79 -2.92 0.14
N LEU A 69 -3.90 -2.35 -0.35
CA LEU A 69 -4.06 -0.93 -0.67
C LEU A 69 -5.12 -0.26 0.19
N LEU A 70 -4.70 0.69 1.00
CA LEU A 70 -5.51 1.42 1.97
C LEU A 70 -6.06 2.71 1.37
N HIS A 71 -7.38 2.93 1.51
CA HIS A 71 -8.06 4.13 1.02
C HIS A 71 -7.70 5.39 1.82
N GLY A 72 -8.04 6.58 1.28
CA GLY A 72 -7.91 7.87 1.95
C GLY A 72 -9.07 8.18 2.91
N TRP A 73 -9.03 9.36 3.55
CA TRP A 73 -10.13 9.86 4.38
C TRP A 73 -11.43 9.93 3.56
N THR A 74 -12.55 9.60 4.20
CA THR A 74 -13.89 9.47 3.57
C THR A 74 -13.99 8.39 2.47
N GLY A 75 -12.94 7.64 2.21
CA GLY A 75 -12.95 6.49 1.32
C GLY A 75 -13.48 5.21 2.00
N ASN A 76 -13.40 4.10 1.27
CA ASN A 76 -13.75 2.77 1.76
C ASN A 76 -13.07 1.67 0.91
N ALA A 77 -13.39 0.41 1.19
CA ALA A 77 -12.84 -0.75 0.47
C ALA A 77 -13.10 -0.74 -1.05
N GLU A 78 -14.08 0.03 -1.54
CA GLU A 78 -14.46 0.09 -2.95
C GLU A 78 -13.54 0.98 -3.80
N ASP A 79 -12.79 1.89 -3.17
CA ASP A 79 -12.14 3.02 -3.86
C ASP A 79 -11.06 2.61 -4.86
N PHE A 80 -10.36 1.51 -4.65
CA PHE A 80 -9.34 1.07 -5.60
C PHE A 80 -9.86 0.10 -6.68
N ILE A 81 -10.71 -0.85 -6.36
CA ILE A 81 -10.98 -1.97 -7.27
C ILE A 81 -12.46 -2.28 -7.54
N ASN A 82 -13.41 -1.69 -6.84
CA ASN A 82 -14.83 -2.09 -6.98
C ASN A 82 -15.79 -0.92 -7.23
N ARG A 83 -15.38 0.34 -7.13
CA ARG A 83 -16.20 1.50 -7.43
C ARG A 83 -16.39 1.66 -8.95
N ALA A 84 -17.58 2.04 -9.40
CA ALA A 84 -17.89 2.20 -10.83
C ALA A 84 -16.97 3.20 -11.55
N GLU A 85 -16.58 4.28 -10.86
CA GLU A 85 -15.65 5.30 -11.35
C GLU A 85 -14.17 4.91 -11.16
N CYS A 86 -13.89 3.85 -10.39
CA CYS A 86 -12.56 3.37 -10.09
C CYS A 86 -12.05 2.48 -11.21
N GLN A 87 -11.16 3.01 -12.00
CA GLN A 87 -10.64 2.31 -13.17
C GLN A 87 -9.34 1.57 -12.89
N PHE A 88 -8.87 1.53 -11.63
CA PHE A 88 -7.62 0.89 -11.29
C PHE A 88 -7.61 -0.62 -11.60
N LYS A 89 -8.77 -1.29 -11.42
CA LYS A 89 -8.91 -2.69 -11.86
C LYS A 89 -8.64 -2.85 -13.37
N ASN A 90 -9.17 -1.96 -14.20
CA ASN A 90 -8.94 -2.02 -15.65
C ASN A 90 -7.46 -1.79 -15.99
N ILE A 91 -6.82 -0.84 -15.28
CA ILE A 91 -5.38 -0.56 -15.43
C ILE A 91 -4.57 -1.80 -15.05
N LEU A 92 -4.88 -2.46 -13.93
CA LEU A 92 -4.23 -3.72 -13.53
C LEU A 92 -4.41 -4.82 -14.58
N ASP A 93 -5.63 -4.99 -15.08
CA ASP A 93 -5.92 -5.99 -16.11
C ASP A 93 -5.05 -5.77 -17.35
N HIS A 94 -4.94 -4.53 -17.84
CA HIS A 94 -4.06 -4.20 -18.98
C HIS A 94 -2.59 -4.44 -18.65
N MET A 95 -2.11 -3.99 -17.48
CA MET A 95 -0.71 -4.18 -17.09
C MET A 95 -0.33 -5.66 -17.04
N ILE A 96 -1.25 -6.53 -16.60
CA ILE A 96 -1.02 -7.99 -16.55
C ILE A 96 -1.10 -8.60 -17.96
N VAL A 97 -2.13 -8.26 -18.75
CA VAL A 97 -2.31 -8.78 -20.12
C VAL A 97 -1.15 -8.38 -21.04
N ASP A 98 -0.65 -7.15 -20.90
CA ASP A 98 0.46 -6.62 -21.69
C ASP A 98 1.84 -7.00 -21.10
N HIS A 99 1.87 -7.86 -20.08
CA HIS A 99 3.09 -8.34 -19.40
C HIS A 99 3.98 -7.22 -18.84
N ILE A 100 3.39 -6.08 -18.44
CA ILE A 100 4.09 -4.98 -17.77
C ILE A 100 4.38 -5.35 -16.30
N ILE A 101 3.49 -6.14 -15.69
CA ILE A 101 3.68 -6.74 -14.37
C ILE A 101 3.28 -8.22 -14.41
N PRO A 102 3.83 -9.07 -13.52
CA PRO A 102 3.31 -10.42 -13.34
C PRO A 102 1.89 -10.35 -12.77
N PRO A 103 1.08 -11.42 -12.88
CA PRO A 103 -0.20 -11.51 -12.19
C PRO A 103 -0.03 -11.29 -10.68
N ILE A 104 -0.79 -10.34 -10.11
CA ILE A 104 -0.77 -10.00 -8.68
C ILE A 104 -2.16 -10.06 -8.08
N ILE A 105 -2.25 -10.30 -6.78
CA ILE A 105 -3.47 -10.15 -5.98
C ILE A 105 -3.47 -8.75 -5.38
N VAL A 106 -4.61 -8.04 -5.43
CA VAL A 106 -4.75 -6.74 -4.76
C VAL A 106 -5.90 -6.81 -3.76
N VAL A 107 -5.63 -6.40 -2.54
CA VAL A 107 -6.59 -6.37 -1.43
C VAL A 107 -6.87 -4.93 -1.08
N SER A 108 -8.12 -4.52 -1.17
CA SER A 108 -8.58 -3.19 -0.74
C SER A 108 -9.48 -3.35 0.49
N PRO A 109 -8.95 -3.21 1.71
CA PRO A 109 -9.72 -3.25 2.94
C PRO A 109 -10.24 -1.86 3.28
N THR A 110 -11.15 -1.79 4.28
CA THR A 110 -11.40 -0.54 4.99
C THR A 110 -10.64 -0.52 6.31
N TRP A 111 -9.97 0.60 6.62
CA TRP A 111 -9.28 0.79 7.89
C TRP A 111 -10.18 1.39 8.97
N ASP A 112 -11.32 1.93 8.58
CA ASP A 112 -12.31 2.54 9.48
C ASP A 112 -13.58 1.68 9.62
N ARG A 113 -14.55 2.20 10.36
CA ARG A 113 -15.86 1.59 10.52
C ARG A 113 -16.74 1.90 9.32
N ASP A 114 -17.24 0.86 8.66
CA ASP A 114 -18.18 1.02 7.55
C ASP A 114 -19.45 1.77 7.99
N ASN A 115 -19.90 2.72 7.17
CA ASN A 115 -21.17 3.44 7.27
C ASN A 115 -21.34 4.45 8.43
N GLU A 116 -20.29 4.86 9.10
CA GLU A 116 -20.36 5.94 10.10
C GLU A 116 -19.92 7.27 9.52
N GLU A 117 -20.47 8.36 10.03
CA GLU A 117 -19.98 9.71 9.76
C GLU A 117 -18.57 9.84 10.31
N LYS A 118 -17.59 10.19 9.44
CA LYS A 118 -16.18 10.09 9.77
C LYS A 118 -15.66 11.41 10.31
N ASP A 119 -15.45 11.46 11.62
CA ASP A 119 -14.71 12.53 12.25
C ASP A 119 -13.21 12.44 11.94
N TRP A 120 -12.56 13.59 11.80
CA TRP A 120 -11.14 13.66 11.46
C TRP A 120 -10.24 13.10 12.57
N GLU A 121 -10.52 13.43 13.84
CA GLU A 121 -9.69 12.99 14.97
C GLU A 121 -9.85 11.49 15.19
N GLU A 122 -11.06 10.96 15.09
CA GLU A 122 -11.35 9.53 15.14
C GLU A 122 -10.60 8.80 14.02
N SER A 123 -10.69 9.29 12.79
CA SER A 123 -9.98 8.71 11.63
C SER A 123 -8.46 8.70 11.83
N CYS A 124 -7.88 9.78 12.38
CA CYS A 124 -6.46 9.83 12.72
C CYS A 124 -6.06 8.80 13.77
N ASN A 125 -6.94 8.51 14.75
CA ASN A 125 -6.69 7.47 15.73
C ASN A 125 -6.83 6.06 15.14
N GLU A 126 -7.81 5.84 14.28
CA GLU A 126 -8.02 4.56 13.59
C GLU A 126 -6.80 4.20 12.72
N ILE A 127 -6.33 5.11 11.85
CA ILE A 127 -5.16 4.84 11.00
C ILE A 127 -3.89 4.58 11.81
N LYS A 128 -3.72 5.26 12.96
CA LYS A 128 -2.58 5.04 13.87
C LYS A 128 -2.56 3.61 14.43
N LEU A 129 -3.71 3.02 14.66
CA LEU A 129 -3.87 1.71 15.30
C LEU A 129 -4.20 0.57 14.34
N PHE A 130 -4.51 0.87 13.07
CA PHE A 130 -4.89 -0.10 12.06
C PHE A 130 -3.83 -1.21 11.84
N TRP A 131 -2.56 -0.96 12.11
CA TRP A 131 -1.52 -1.99 12.04
C TRP A 131 -1.83 -3.23 12.88
N LYS A 132 -2.60 -3.10 13.99
CA LYS A 132 -3.04 -4.24 14.81
C LYS A 132 -4.05 -5.10 14.06
N GLU A 133 -5.07 -4.47 13.48
CA GLU A 133 -6.04 -5.14 12.63
C GLU A 133 -5.34 -5.77 11.41
N TYR A 134 -4.50 -5.02 10.73
CA TYR A 134 -3.72 -5.50 9.59
C TYR A 134 -2.95 -6.78 9.93
N HIS A 135 -2.18 -6.75 11.00
CA HIS A 135 -1.31 -7.86 11.39
C HIS A 135 -2.07 -9.07 11.95
N TYR A 136 -3.03 -8.84 12.86
CA TYR A 136 -3.65 -9.92 13.62
C TYR A 136 -4.91 -10.49 12.97
N HIS A 137 -5.56 -9.75 12.07
CA HIS A 137 -6.87 -10.14 11.54
C HIS A 137 -6.91 -10.12 10.00
N LEU A 138 -6.65 -8.99 9.36
CA LEU A 138 -6.80 -8.83 7.91
C LEU A 138 -5.88 -9.77 7.13
N VAL A 139 -4.56 -9.68 7.34
CA VAL A 139 -3.58 -10.50 6.61
C VAL A 139 -3.85 -11.99 6.83
N PRO A 140 -4.01 -12.49 8.08
CA PRO A 140 -4.34 -13.90 8.31
C PRO A 140 -5.66 -14.34 7.64
N ALA A 141 -6.70 -13.52 7.68
CA ALA A 141 -8.00 -13.87 7.10
C ALA A 141 -7.92 -13.99 5.56
N ILE A 142 -7.32 -12.99 4.91
CA ILE A 142 -7.19 -12.99 3.45
C ILE A 142 -6.31 -14.14 2.97
N GLU A 143 -5.14 -14.34 3.58
CA GLU A 143 -4.22 -15.38 3.15
C GLU A 143 -4.76 -16.80 3.44
N ASN A 144 -5.53 -16.95 4.53
CA ASN A 144 -6.25 -18.19 4.80
C ASN A 144 -7.36 -18.45 3.76
N TYR A 145 -8.13 -17.41 3.40
CA TYR A 145 -9.13 -17.52 2.33
C TYR A 145 -8.49 -17.98 1.01
N LEU A 146 -7.39 -17.34 0.60
CA LEU A 146 -6.67 -17.71 -0.62
C LEU A 146 -6.11 -19.13 -0.58
N SER A 147 -5.67 -19.57 0.60
CA SER A 147 -5.18 -20.94 0.80
C SER A 147 -6.30 -21.99 0.67
N ILE A 148 -7.48 -21.71 1.22
CA ILE A 148 -8.62 -22.65 1.19
C ILE A 148 -9.23 -22.71 -0.21
N GLU A 149 -9.53 -21.55 -0.81
CA GLU A 149 -10.24 -21.49 -2.09
C GLU A 149 -9.37 -21.88 -3.29
N PHE A 150 -8.08 -21.60 -3.23
CA PHE A 150 -7.18 -21.74 -4.38
C PHE A 150 -5.95 -22.63 -4.13
N GLY A 151 -5.75 -23.09 -2.89
CA GLY A 151 -4.58 -23.92 -2.53
C GLY A 151 -3.26 -23.16 -2.43
N ASN A 152 -3.27 -21.83 -2.42
CA ASN A 152 -2.07 -21.00 -2.41
C ASN A 152 -1.75 -20.52 -0.98
N ASP A 153 -0.75 -21.10 -0.34
CA ASP A 153 -0.34 -20.71 1.02
C ASP A 153 0.67 -19.55 0.99
N LEU A 154 0.18 -18.33 1.14
CA LEU A 154 0.98 -17.11 1.22
C LEU A 154 1.44 -16.77 2.66
N ARG A 155 0.92 -17.45 3.68
CA ARG A 155 1.08 -17.08 5.10
C ARG A 155 2.53 -17.01 5.59
N LYS A 156 3.44 -17.75 4.96
CA LYS A 156 4.87 -17.78 5.32
C LYS A 156 5.75 -16.98 4.36
N ASN A 157 5.16 -16.32 3.37
CA ASN A 157 5.93 -15.68 2.31
C ASN A 157 5.83 -14.14 2.38
N TRP A 158 6.42 -13.57 3.44
CA TRP A 158 6.48 -12.12 3.64
C TRP A 158 7.11 -11.37 2.44
N ALA A 159 8.06 -12.00 1.74
CA ALA A 159 8.72 -11.42 0.56
C ALA A 159 7.77 -11.20 -0.63
N LYS A 160 6.59 -11.85 -0.63
CA LYS A 160 5.55 -11.64 -1.63
C LYS A 160 4.50 -10.61 -1.22
N ARG A 161 4.57 -10.12 0.01
CA ARG A 161 3.59 -9.18 0.57
C ARG A 161 4.05 -7.75 0.40
N SER A 162 3.11 -6.88 0.02
CA SER A 162 3.29 -5.44 -0.09
C SER A 162 2.11 -4.72 0.56
N VAL A 163 2.34 -3.55 1.14
CA VAL A 163 1.30 -2.69 1.70
C VAL A 163 1.50 -1.26 1.26
N GLY A 164 0.42 -0.58 0.93
CA GLY A 164 0.44 0.81 0.56
C GLY A 164 -0.91 1.47 0.77
N GLY A 165 -1.00 2.73 0.45
CA GLY A 165 -2.26 3.45 0.54
C GLY A 165 -2.15 4.89 0.10
N PHE A 166 -3.31 5.53 -0.04
CA PHE A 166 -3.47 6.91 -0.47
C PHE A 166 -3.87 7.80 0.71
N SER A 167 -3.24 8.98 0.84
CA SER A 167 -3.62 10.00 1.84
C SER A 167 -3.52 9.46 3.28
N LEU A 168 -4.61 9.36 4.05
CA LEU A 168 -4.61 8.71 5.36
C LEU A 168 -4.17 7.24 5.29
N GLY A 169 -4.48 6.53 4.20
CA GLY A 169 -3.97 5.17 3.97
C GLY A 169 -2.44 5.13 3.82
N ALA A 170 -1.82 6.18 3.25
CA ALA A 170 -0.36 6.31 3.22
C ALA A 170 0.22 6.52 4.62
N ILE A 171 -0.43 7.34 5.43
CA ILE A 171 -0.03 7.56 6.83
C ILE A 171 -0.15 6.26 7.63
N SER A 172 -1.24 5.49 7.42
CA SER A 172 -1.38 4.15 8.01
C SER A 172 -0.27 3.20 7.54
N THR A 173 0.16 3.28 6.28
CA THR A 173 1.30 2.50 5.76
C THR A 173 2.59 2.78 6.55
N TRP A 174 2.85 4.03 6.95
CA TRP A 174 3.99 4.37 7.81
C TRP A 174 3.85 3.79 9.22
N TYR A 175 2.65 3.77 9.81
CA TYR A 175 2.43 3.09 11.09
C TYR A 175 2.59 1.57 10.98
N ILE A 176 2.19 0.97 9.85
CA ILE A 176 2.46 -0.45 9.57
C ILE A 176 3.97 -0.68 9.42
N PHE A 177 4.71 0.22 8.74
CA PHE A 177 6.17 0.15 8.70
C PHE A 177 6.78 0.16 10.10
N GLN A 178 6.37 1.10 10.95
CA GLN A 178 6.91 1.22 12.31
C GLN A 178 6.66 -0.03 13.17
N ASN A 179 5.44 -0.62 13.08
CA ASN A 179 5.01 -1.66 14.02
C ASN A 179 5.11 -3.09 13.46
N CYS A 180 5.09 -3.23 12.13
CA CYS A 180 5.06 -4.52 11.42
C CYS A 180 6.22 -4.66 10.44
N PHE A 181 7.36 -3.98 10.68
CA PHE A 181 8.54 -4.07 9.83
C PHE A 181 9.01 -5.53 9.72
N GLY A 182 9.25 -5.97 8.48
CA GLY A 182 9.63 -7.35 8.21
C GLY A 182 8.48 -8.33 7.97
N LEU A 183 7.23 -7.88 8.04
CA LEU A 183 6.07 -8.70 7.66
C LEU A 183 5.71 -8.59 6.17
N GLN A 184 6.28 -7.64 5.48
CA GLN A 184 6.14 -7.40 4.04
C GLN A 184 7.43 -6.83 3.45
N LYS A 185 7.64 -7.09 2.14
CA LYS A 185 8.79 -6.57 1.41
C LYS A 185 8.63 -5.10 1.01
N ASN A 186 7.46 -4.69 0.53
CA ASN A 186 7.28 -3.37 -0.05
C ASN A 186 6.26 -2.53 0.72
N TYR A 187 6.57 -1.23 0.85
CA TYR A 187 5.74 -0.19 1.46
C TYR A 187 5.51 0.91 0.43
N VAL A 188 4.25 1.27 0.17
CA VAL A 188 3.87 2.20 -0.92
C VAL A 188 3.01 3.35 -0.37
N PRO A 189 3.58 4.30 0.42
CA PRO A 189 2.85 5.46 0.90
C PRO A 189 2.68 6.51 -0.22
N ILE A 190 1.42 6.75 -0.64
CA ILE A 190 1.05 7.65 -1.74
C ILE A 190 0.32 8.88 -1.18
N CYS A 191 0.82 10.09 -1.47
CA CYS A 191 0.20 11.36 -1.08
C CYS A 191 -0.03 11.53 0.42
N GLY A 192 0.83 10.98 1.26
CA GLY A 192 0.74 11.11 2.71
C GLY A 192 2.12 11.03 3.36
N GLU A 193 2.43 12.01 4.20
CA GLU A 193 3.67 12.07 4.94
C GLU A 193 3.70 11.10 6.12
N CYS A 194 4.89 10.82 6.61
CA CYS A 194 5.13 10.00 7.78
C CYS A 194 4.78 10.75 9.07
N TRP A 195 3.83 10.21 9.87
CA TRP A 195 3.43 10.78 11.17
C TRP A 195 3.89 9.95 12.36
N VAL A 196 4.76 8.97 12.15
CA VAL A 196 5.24 8.12 13.23
C VAL A 196 5.94 8.94 14.34
N LYS A 197 5.77 8.49 15.58
CA LYS A 197 6.42 9.06 16.76
C LYS A 197 7.02 7.93 17.59
N ASP A 198 8.12 8.21 18.25
CA ASP A 198 8.64 7.31 19.27
C ASP A 198 8.12 7.76 20.64
N GLU A 199 7.13 7.04 21.13
CA GLU A 199 6.49 7.34 22.43
C GLU A 199 7.44 7.07 23.62
N SER A 200 8.45 6.22 23.43
CA SER A 200 9.42 5.88 24.49
C SER A 200 10.48 6.96 24.71
N THR A 201 10.91 7.63 23.65
CA THR A 201 11.92 8.69 23.68
C THR A 201 11.33 10.09 23.58
N GLY A 202 10.03 10.19 23.19
CA GLY A 202 9.37 11.46 22.89
C GLY A 202 9.85 12.14 21.61
N THR A 203 10.70 11.49 20.81
CA THR A 203 11.18 12.07 19.56
C THR A 203 10.08 12.09 18.50
N SER A 204 9.97 13.19 17.76
CA SER A 204 9.11 13.35 16.59
C SER A 204 9.92 13.46 15.29
N ASN A 205 11.25 13.26 15.33
CA ASN A 205 12.05 13.21 14.12
C ASN A 205 11.80 11.90 13.38
N VAL A 206 10.92 11.94 12.39
CA VAL A 206 10.49 10.76 11.63
C VAL A 206 11.65 10.05 10.93
N PHE A 207 12.66 10.79 10.47
CA PHE A 207 13.83 10.21 9.83
C PHE A 207 14.62 9.32 10.81
N ASP A 208 14.91 9.83 12.01
CA ASP A 208 15.65 9.07 13.01
C ASP A 208 14.87 7.83 13.48
N ILE A 209 13.54 7.93 13.57
CA ILE A 209 12.67 6.79 13.93
C ILE A 209 12.76 5.69 12.86
N ILE A 210 12.57 6.07 11.59
CA ILE A 210 12.61 5.11 10.48
C ILE A 210 14.01 4.50 10.34
N LYS A 211 15.06 5.33 10.35
CA LYS A 211 16.44 4.88 10.29
C LYS A 211 16.78 3.93 11.44
N SER A 212 16.46 4.29 12.66
CA SER A 212 16.67 3.43 13.83
C SER A 212 15.92 2.10 13.75
N LYS A 213 14.72 2.10 13.16
CA LYS A 213 13.96 0.86 12.94
C LYS A 213 14.66 -0.07 11.95
N ILE A 214 15.20 0.47 10.87
CA ILE A 214 15.96 -0.28 9.86
C ILE A 214 17.25 -0.83 10.49
N GLU A 215 18.07 0.02 11.13
CA GLU A 215 19.35 -0.35 11.71
C GLU A 215 19.26 -1.42 12.81
N LYS A 216 18.17 -1.42 13.58
CA LYS A 216 17.92 -2.40 14.65
C LYS A 216 17.34 -3.73 14.15
N SER A 217 17.02 -3.82 12.87
CA SER A 217 16.46 -5.03 12.27
C SER A 217 17.53 -5.94 11.70
N ASP A 218 17.17 -7.22 11.49
CA ASP A 218 18.02 -8.19 10.78
C ASP A 218 17.88 -8.09 9.25
N TYR A 219 16.99 -7.18 8.74
CA TYR A 219 16.74 -7.00 7.32
C TYR A 219 17.88 -6.24 6.65
N LYS A 220 18.27 -6.72 5.45
CA LYS A 220 19.31 -6.14 4.61
C LYS A 220 18.69 -5.33 3.47
N ASP A 221 19.52 -4.68 2.72
CA ASP A 221 19.19 -3.66 1.72
C ASP A 221 18.16 -4.07 0.66
N ASP A 222 18.16 -5.35 0.24
CA ASP A 222 17.21 -5.88 -0.74
C ASP A 222 15.98 -6.57 -0.10
N ASP A 223 15.91 -6.61 1.22
CA ASP A 223 14.82 -7.28 1.93
C ASP A 223 13.55 -6.44 1.97
N PHE A 224 13.67 -5.13 1.81
CA PHE A 224 12.51 -4.23 1.80
C PHE A 224 12.72 -3.00 0.90
N HIS A 225 11.60 -2.43 0.41
CA HIS A 225 11.61 -1.18 -0.34
C HIS A 225 10.46 -0.26 0.09
N ILE A 226 10.70 1.05 0.03
CA ILE A 226 9.71 2.11 0.28
C ILE A 226 9.56 2.91 -1.01
N PHE A 227 8.34 2.98 -1.53
CA PHE A 227 7.98 3.72 -2.75
C PHE A 227 7.06 4.89 -2.40
N CYS A 228 7.63 6.08 -2.17
CA CYS A 228 6.86 7.29 -1.93
C CYS A 228 6.47 7.97 -3.23
N ALA A 229 5.25 8.51 -3.28
CA ALA A 229 4.78 9.26 -4.44
C ALA A 229 3.91 10.47 -4.08
N ILE A 230 4.05 11.57 -4.84
CA ILE A 230 3.29 12.81 -4.63
C ILE A 230 3.20 13.62 -5.92
N GLY A 231 2.17 14.45 -6.07
CA GLY A 231 2.04 15.40 -7.16
C GLY A 231 2.41 16.82 -6.77
N THR A 232 2.97 17.60 -7.69
CA THR A 232 3.45 18.97 -7.42
C THR A 232 2.31 19.97 -7.10
N ARG A 233 1.04 19.62 -7.40
CA ARG A 233 -0.16 20.39 -7.03
C ARG A 233 -0.98 19.74 -5.92
N ASP A 234 -0.44 18.71 -5.28
CA ASP A 234 -1.05 18.10 -4.09
C ASP A 234 -0.89 19.05 -2.90
N SER A 235 -1.94 19.17 -2.08
CA SER A 235 -1.91 20.00 -0.87
C SER A 235 -0.86 19.55 0.16
N ARG A 236 -0.45 18.28 0.10
CA ARG A 236 0.57 17.67 0.97
C ARG A 236 1.98 17.69 0.36
N TYR A 237 2.15 18.26 -0.84
CA TYR A 237 3.42 18.22 -1.58
C TYR A 237 4.61 18.65 -0.75
N LYS A 238 4.52 19.80 -0.08
CA LYS A 238 5.61 20.36 0.72
C LYS A 238 6.06 19.40 1.83
N GLN A 239 5.12 18.79 2.54
CA GLN A 239 5.40 17.88 3.65
C GLN A 239 6.02 16.57 3.15
N VAL A 240 5.39 15.96 2.16
CA VAL A 240 5.87 14.68 1.59
C VAL A 240 7.21 14.84 0.89
N SER A 241 7.42 15.91 0.09
CA SER A 241 8.69 16.12 -0.60
C SER A 241 9.84 16.38 0.38
N SER A 242 9.64 17.22 1.39
CA SER A 242 10.68 17.50 2.39
C SER A 242 11.08 16.24 3.17
N GLN A 243 10.14 15.37 3.53
CA GLN A 243 10.44 14.09 4.18
C GLN A 243 11.11 13.12 3.21
N SER A 244 10.64 13.03 1.95
CA SER A 244 11.23 12.16 0.94
C SER A 244 12.67 12.52 0.62
N GLU A 245 13.00 13.82 0.57
CA GLU A 245 14.38 14.30 0.41
C GLU A 245 15.28 13.82 1.55
N LEU A 246 14.79 13.82 2.79
CA LEU A 246 15.52 13.26 3.93
C LEU A 246 15.66 11.73 3.81
N PHE A 247 14.57 11.03 3.46
CA PHE A 247 14.57 9.58 3.33
C PHE A 247 15.44 9.07 2.18
N GLN A 248 15.71 9.86 1.14
CA GLN A 248 16.67 9.51 0.10
C GLN A 248 18.09 9.25 0.66
N SER A 249 18.42 9.81 1.81
CA SER A 249 19.70 9.53 2.51
C SER A 249 19.74 8.17 3.21
N LEU A 250 18.64 7.39 3.19
CA LEU A 250 18.67 5.97 3.54
C LEU A 250 19.37 5.12 2.48
N ASN A 251 19.46 5.64 1.25
CA ASN A 251 20.17 4.98 0.16
C ASN A 251 21.65 5.37 0.20
N ASP A 252 22.52 4.39 -0.04
CA ASP A 252 23.98 4.58 -0.17
C ASP A 252 24.53 3.76 -1.35
N GLU A 253 25.83 3.49 -1.39
CA GLU A 253 26.47 2.73 -2.47
C GLU A 253 25.98 1.27 -2.55
N ASN A 254 25.47 0.71 -1.47
CA ASN A 254 25.06 -0.68 -1.32
C ASN A 254 23.54 -0.82 -1.09
N THR A 255 22.85 0.28 -0.76
CA THR A 255 21.44 0.28 -0.34
C THR A 255 20.62 1.13 -1.29
N ASN A 256 19.55 0.57 -1.87
CA ASN A 256 18.57 1.28 -2.70
C ASN A 256 17.14 0.93 -2.26
N CYS A 257 16.85 1.19 -0.99
CA CYS A 257 15.58 0.81 -0.37
C CYS A 257 14.48 1.89 -0.45
N PHE A 258 14.84 3.15 -0.76
CA PHE A 258 13.89 4.25 -0.82
C PHE A 258 13.78 4.82 -2.23
N HIS A 259 12.57 4.85 -2.79
CA HIS A 259 12.25 5.33 -4.13
C HIS A 259 11.24 6.47 -4.04
N TYR A 260 11.50 7.57 -4.77
CA TYR A 260 10.64 8.75 -4.73
C TYR A 260 10.13 9.12 -6.12
N TYR A 261 8.81 9.15 -6.28
CA TYR A 261 8.10 9.43 -7.51
C TYR A 261 7.36 10.77 -7.44
N VAL A 262 7.48 11.59 -8.46
CA VAL A 262 6.79 12.87 -8.57
C VAL A 262 5.98 12.93 -9.85
N LYS A 263 4.71 13.31 -9.73
CA LYS A 263 3.86 13.68 -10.86
C LYS A 263 3.83 15.19 -11.02
N GLU A 264 4.34 15.68 -12.15
CA GLU A 264 4.21 17.08 -12.49
C GLU A 264 2.73 17.45 -12.66
N PHE A 265 2.29 18.53 -12.02
CA PHE A 265 0.89 18.97 -11.98
C PHE A 265 -0.10 17.95 -11.38
N GLY A 266 0.35 16.90 -10.71
CA GLY A 266 -0.51 15.93 -10.03
C GLY A 266 -1.23 16.53 -8.82
N TYR A 267 -2.51 16.23 -8.67
CA TYR A 267 -3.37 16.66 -7.57
C TYR A 267 -3.56 15.55 -6.53
N HIS A 268 -4.10 15.90 -5.37
CA HIS A 268 -4.53 14.95 -4.34
C HIS A 268 -5.77 14.18 -4.81
N SER A 269 -5.59 13.12 -5.59
CA SER A 269 -6.70 12.38 -6.20
C SER A 269 -6.35 10.92 -6.48
N TYR A 270 -7.38 10.05 -6.54
CA TYR A 270 -7.20 8.64 -6.91
C TYR A 270 -6.64 8.47 -8.33
N ILE A 271 -6.99 9.35 -9.27
CA ILE A 271 -6.42 9.31 -10.63
C ILE A 271 -4.89 9.49 -10.59
N SER A 272 -4.40 10.42 -9.75
CA SER A 272 -2.96 10.56 -9.53
C SER A 272 -2.37 9.32 -8.84
N ALA A 273 -3.07 8.74 -7.85
CA ALA A 273 -2.64 7.51 -7.18
C ALA A 273 -2.53 6.33 -8.14
N TYR A 274 -3.47 6.18 -9.09
CA TYR A 274 -3.39 5.13 -10.12
C TYR A 274 -2.15 5.31 -11.01
N GLU A 275 -1.82 6.55 -11.37
CA GLU A 275 -0.65 6.84 -12.18
C GLU A 275 0.64 6.53 -11.42
N TYR A 276 0.70 6.80 -10.11
CA TYR A 276 1.84 6.37 -9.29
C TYR A 276 1.96 4.85 -9.26
N LEU A 277 0.88 4.14 -9.02
CA LEU A 277 0.88 2.67 -9.00
C LEU A 277 1.28 2.10 -10.37
N TYR A 278 0.79 2.68 -11.48
CA TYR A 278 1.20 2.30 -12.83
C TYR A 278 2.72 2.38 -13.05
N ASN A 279 3.39 3.34 -12.41
CA ASN A 279 4.84 3.52 -12.53
C ASN A 279 5.64 2.71 -11.49
N ILE A 280 5.07 2.48 -10.30
CA ILE A 280 5.73 1.79 -9.19
C ILE A 280 5.68 0.27 -9.36
N LEU A 281 4.53 -0.28 -9.73
CA LEU A 281 4.32 -1.75 -9.78
C LEU A 281 5.32 -2.49 -10.68
N PRO A 282 5.72 -1.99 -11.89
CA PRO A 282 6.73 -2.64 -12.71
C PRO A 282 8.10 -2.71 -12.03
N VAL A 283 8.50 -1.67 -11.32
CA VAL A 283 9.78 -1.64 -10.59
C VAL A 283 9.71 -2.53 -9.34
N MET A 284 8.57 -2.51 -8.66
CA MET A 284 8.37 -3.25 -7.41
C MET A 284 8.33 -4.78 -7.64
N TYR A 285 7.86 -5.23 -8.79
CA TYR A 285 7.70 -6.64 -9.10
C TYR A 285 8.62 -7.16 -10.20
N GLU A 286 9.58 -6.37 -10.62
CA GLU A 286 10.54 -6.60 -11.70
C GLU A 286 10.19 -7.77 -12.64
N VAL A 287 9.80 -7.45 -13.89
CA VAL A 287 9.51 -8.44 -14.94
C VAL A 287 10.78 -8.74 -15.72
#